data_b4d0c63f74dfede984724bd8932526d7
#
_entry.id   b4d0c63f74dfede984724bd8932526d7
#
_cell.length_a   1.000
_cell.length_b   1.000
_cell.length_c   1.000
_cell.angle_alpha   90.00
_cell.angle_beta   90.00
_cell.angle_gamma   90.00
#
_symmetry.space_group_name_H-M   'P 1'
#
loop_
_entity.id
_entity.type
_entity.pdbx_description
1 polymer ?
#
loop_
_entity_poly.entity_id
_entity_poly.type
_entity_poly.pdbx_seq_one_letter_code
_entity_poly.pdbx_strand_id
1 'polypeptide(L)'
;MFNKIFSWFENRLNPYPESNPTTPEKGLFRFIWSSIDGMKGWIFLLAVLTVGIGVMEALLFQFMGLLVDWLGAYTPTTLWQEKGHLLAGMAALLIFSIVWSFVGVNVRLQTLQGVFPMRLRWNFHRLMLGQSLSFYQDEFAGRVSAKVMQTALAVRDTVMTIADILVYVAVYFITSGLVLAALDTWFLVPFFLWIVAFLTILLLLIPRLAKTAQRQADARSLMTGRITDAYSNIATVKLFSHDAREANYAKRSMEEFMVTVHAQMRLGSSLDTLTYATNIFLTLSTAILGVVLWQNGQVGVGAVATATAMALRVNGLSRWIMWESARLFENIGTVNDGMATLTKPHTIVDKPNCVALEVKQGEIKFNNVSFAYDPNKPLLNHFNLTIKPGEKVGLIGRSGAGKSTIVNLLLRFYEAQEGSITIDGQNVLDVSQESLRSQIGLVTQDTSLLHRSVRDNIIYGRPTATDEEMINAAKRAEAADFIPYLSDAQGRKGYDAHVGERGVKLSGGQRQRIAIARVMLKDAPILLLDEATSALDSEVEVAIQESLDKMMENKTVIAIAHRLSTIAAMDRLIVLDKGQIVEQGTHAELLEQNGLYARLWKHQSGGFLSEHVE
;
A
#
# COMPACT_ATOMS: atom_id res chain seq x y z
N MET A 1 17.34 5.70 -33.08
CA MET A 1 16.40 4.72 -33.62
C MET A 1 15.88 3.81 -32.50
N PHE A 2 16.72 3.18 -31.71
CA PHE A 2 16.31 2.28 -30.61
C PHE A 2 15.40 2.93 -29.57
N ASN A 3 15.68 4.16 -29.11
CA ASN A 3 14.84 4.87 -28.15
C ASN A 3 13.37 5.06 -28.62
N LYS A 4 13.15 5.25 -29.94
CA LYS A 4 11.78 5.35 -30.49
C LYS A 4 11.04 4.01 -30.43
N ILE A 5 11.76 2.91 -30.65
CA ILE A 5 11.18 1.56 -30.56
C ILE A 5 10.84 1.23 -29.11
N PHE A 6 11.74 1.49 -28.17
CA PHE A 6 11.47 1.29 -26.74
C PHE A 6 10.32 2.14 -26.26
N SER A 7 10.30 3.44 -26.60
CA SER A 7 9.19 4.34 -26.26
C SER A 7 7.85 3.88 -26.84
N TRP A 8 7.86 3.21 -28.01
CA TRP A 8 6.63 2.62 -28.56
C TRP A 8 6.07 1.50 -27.66
N PHE A 9 6.93 0.62 -27.11
CA PHE A 9 6.52 -0.43 -26.18
C PHE A 9 6.11 0.15 -24.81
N GLU A 10 6.85 1.12 -24.28
CA GLU A 10 6.61 1.79 -23.00
C GLU A 10 5.23 2.44 -22.92
N ASN A 11 4.77 3.04 -24.02
CA ASN A 11 3.51 3.78 -24.10
C ASN A 11 2.28 2.91 -24.44
N ARG A 12 2.40 1.58 -24.44
CA ARG A 12 1.29 0.68 -24.78
C ARG A 12 0.29 0.45 -23.64
N LEU A 13 0.73 0.62 -22.42
CA LEU A 13 -0.12 0.50 -21.24
C LEU A 13 -0.10 1.82 -20.46
N ASN A 14 -1.29 2.32 -20.09
CA ASN A 14 -1.42 3.46 -19.21
C ASN A 14 -1.20 3.00 -17.74
N PRO A 15 -0.16 3.48 -17.04
CA PRO A 15 0.07 3.17 -15.63
C PRO A 15 -0.94 3.83 -14.69
N TYR A 16 -1.64 4.89 -15.14
CA TYR A 16 -2.52 5.74 -14.32
C TYR A 16 -3.93 5.85 -14.91
N PRO A 17 -4.73 4.76 -14.93
CA PRO A 17 -6.10 4.82 -15.44
C PRO A 17 -6.97 5.78 -14.62
N GLU A 18 -7.84 6.53 -15.30
CA GLU A 18 -8.75 7.49 -14.66
C GLU A 18 -9.98 6.80 -14.03
N SER A 19 -10.36 5.61 -14.53
CA SER A 19 -11.49 4.84 -14.00
C SER A 19 -11.36 4.59 -12.50
N ASN A 20 -12.48 4.70 -11.77
CA ASN A 20 -12.48 4.40 -10.34
C ASN A 20 -12.14 2.93 -10.09
N PRO A 21 -11.19 2.64 -9.19
CA PRO A 21 -10.84 1.27 -8.86
C PRO A 21 -12.03 0.61 -8.14
N THR A 22 -12.39 -0.58 -8.58
CA THR A 22 -13.33 -1.44 -7.86
C THR A 22 -12.59 -2.22 -6.78
N THR A 23 -13.26 -2.45 -5.64
CA THR A 23 -12.70 -3.32 -4.60
C THR A 23 -12.45 -4.72 -5.16
N PRO A 24 -11.23 -5.24 -5.12
CA PRO A 24 -10.92 -6.57 -5.66
C PRO A 24 -11.71 -7.67 -4.92
N GLU A 25 -12.06 -8.73 -5.63
CA GLU A 25 -12.75 -9.86 -5.05
C GLU A 25 -11.85 -10.66 -4.09
N LYS A 26 -12.44 -11.27 -3.07
CA LYS A 26 -11.76 -12.19 -2.17
C LYS A 26 -11.47 -13.52 -2.89
N GLY A 27 -10.31 -14.11 -2.57
CA GLY A 27 -9.82 -15.35 -3.16
C GLY A 27 -8.67 -15.09 -4.14
N LEU A 28 -7.57 -15.82 -3.95
CA LEU A 28 -6.28 -15.58 -4.63
C LEU A 28 -6.43 -15.45 -6.15
N PHE A 29 -7.09 -16.42 -6.80
CA PHE A 29 -7.25 -16.41 -8.25
C PHE A 29 -8.09 -15.21 -8.72
N ARG A 30 -9.23 -14.95 -8.06
CA ARG A 30 -10.12 -13.84 -8.42
C ARG A 30 -9.46 -12.49 -8.19
N PHE A 31 -8.74 -12.35 -7.08
CA PHE A 31 -7.97 -11.14 -6.76
C PHE A 31 -6.93 -10.85 -7.84
N ILE A 32 -6.12 -11.85 -8.23
CA ILE A 32 -5.12 -11.68 -9.29
C ILE A 32 -5.82 -11.37 -10.63
N TRP A 33 -6.88 -12.12 -10.97
CA TRP A 33 -7.58 -11.95 -12.23
C TRP A 33 -8.24 -10.58 -12.42
N SER A 34 -8.84 -10.03 -11.35
CA SER A 34 -9.37 -8.65 -11.34
C SER A 34 -8.25 -7.61 -11.37
N SER A 35 -7.12 -7.89 -10.72
CA SER A 35 -5.97 -6.97 -10.69
C SER A 35 -5.29 -6.79 -12.04
N ILE A 36 -5.37 -7.77 -12.94
CA ILE A 36 -4.74 -7.71 -14.28
C ILE A 36 -5.66 -7.13 -15.38
N ASP A 37 -6.81 -6.57 -15.00
CA ASP A 37 -7.72 -5.97 -15.98
C ASP A 37 -7.04 -4.86 -16.80
N GLY A 38 -7.27 -4.91 -18.13
CA GLY A 38 -6.63 -4.04 -19.11
C GLY A 38 -5.19 -4.44 -19.48
N MET A 39 -4.64 -5.52 -18.90
CA MET A 39 -3.32 -6.06 -19.23
C MET A 39 -3.36 -7.49 -19.78
N LYS A 40 -4.52 -8.16 -19.70
CA LYS A 40 -4.71 -9.58 -20.07
C LYS A 40 -4.20 -9.91 -21.48
N GLY A 41 -4.47 -9.03 -22.45
CA GLY A 41 -4.01 -9.22 -23.83
C GLY A 41 -2.48 -9.21 -23.98
N TRP A 42 -1.80 -8.35 -23.25
CA TRP A 42 -0.34 -8.27 -23.25
C TRP A 42 0.32 -9.45 -22.54
N ILE A 43 -0.29 -9.92 -21.46
CA ILE A 43 0.14 -11.13 -20.73
C ILE A 43 -0.03 -12.36 -21.62
N PHE A 44 -1.16 -12.47 -22.32
CA PHE A 44 -1.38 -13.54 -23.30
C PHE A 44 -0.37 -13.48 -24.45
N LEU A 45 -0.12 -12.29 -25.01
CA LEU A 45 0.90 -12.11 -26.05
C LEU A 45 2.29 -12.54 -25.56
N LEU A 46 2.66 -12.18 -24.31
CA LEU A 46 3.91 -12.63 -23.71
C LEU A 46 3.97 -14.16 -23.66
N ALA A 47 2.91 -14.83 -23.19
CA ALA A 47 2.85 -16.29 -23.14
C ALA A 47 3.03 -16.92 -24.54
N VAL A 48 2.41 -16.38 -25.59
CA VAL A 48 2.57 -16.85 -26.98
C VAL A 48 4.01 -16.66 -27.44
N LEU A 49 4.63 -15.51 -27.16
CA LEU A 49 6.03 -15.24 -27.54
C LEU A 49 6.98 -16.20 -26.82
N THR A 50 6.69 -16.49 -25.54
CA THR A 50 7.46 -17.43 -24.72
C THR A 50 7.33 -18.88 -25.24
N VAL A 51 6.14 -19.30 -25.68
CA VAL A 51 5.95 -20.61 -26.34
C VAL A 51 6.89 -20.74 -27.55
N GLY A 52 6.93 -19.72 -28.40
CA GLY A 52 7.83 -19.72 -29.58
C GLY A 52 9.31 -19.87 -29.19
N ILE A 53 9.78 -19.17 -28.15
CA ILE A 53 11.16 -19.27 -27.66
C ILE A 53 11.45 -20.68 -27.16
N GLY A 54 10.57 -21.27 -26.34
CA GLY A 54 10.74 -22.60 -25.79
C GLY A 54 10.83 -23.70 -26.85
N VAL A 55 9.97 -23.62 -27.89
CA VAL A 55 10.02 -24.54 -29.04
C VAL A 55 11.32 -24.38 -29.85
N MET A 56 11.69 -23.13 -30.18
CA MET A 56 12.90 -22.85 -30.97
C MET A 56 14.16 -23.34 -30.24
N GLU A 57 14.25 -23.17 -28.94
CA GLU A 57 15.40 -23.60 -28.15
C GLU A 57 15.51 -25.14 -28.10
N ALA A 58 14.41 -25.88 -27.97
CA ALA A 58 14.45 -27.33 -28.02
C ALA A 58 14.87 -27.86 -29.43
N LEU A 59 14.36 -27.22 -30.49
CA LEU A 59 14.72 -27.56 -31.88
C LEU A 59 16.20 -27.29 -32.21
N LEU A 60 16.87 -26.33 -31.53
CA LEU A 60 18.31 -26.09 -31.71
C LEU A 60 19.14 -27.32 -31.40
N PHE A 61 18.79 -28.09 -30.35
CA PHE A 61 19.51 -29.32 -30.04
C PHE A 61 19.29 -30.40 -31.08
N GLN A 62 18.09 -30.50 -31.66
CA GLN A 62 17.81 -31.39 -32.77
C GLN A 62 18.63 -31.01 -34.00
N PHE A 63 18.73 -29.71 -34.33
CA PHE A 63 19.56 -29.24 -35.43
C PHE A 63 21.05 -29.56 -35.25
N MET A 64 21.57 -29.40 -34.03
CA MET A 64 22.94 -29.79 -33.68
C MET A 64 23.18 -31.28 -33.91
N GLY A 65 22.26 -32.15 -33.53
CA GLY A 65 22.34 -33.59 -33.78
C GLY A 65 22.32 -33.94 -35.28
N LEU A 66 21.40 -33.37 -36.04
CA LEU A 66 21.35 -33.55 -37.50
C LEU A 66 22.64 -33.08 -38.19
N LEU A 67 23.20 -31.96 -37.71
CA LEU A 67 24.48 -31.47 -38.26
C LEU A 67 25.62 -32.46 -37.98
N VAL A 68 25.69 -33.05 -36.77
CA VAL A 68 26.70 -34.08 -36.42
C VAL A 68 26.55 -35.30 -37.35
N ASP A 69 25.33 -35.81 -37.55
CA ASP A 69 25.08 -36.95 -38.43
C ASP A 69 25.44 -36.64 -39.90
N TRP A 70 25.10 -35.45 -40.39
CA TRP A 70 25.45 -35.03 -41.76
C TRP A 70 26.97 -34.88 -41.95
N LEU A 71 27.69 -34.30 -40.98
CA LEU A 71 29.14 -34.18 -41.06
C LEU A 71 29.86 -35.54 -41.06
N GLY A 72 29.26 -36.58 -40.44
CA GLY A 72 29.74 -37.94 -40.47
C GLY A 72 29.42 -38.70 -41.77
N ALA A 73 28.32 -38.34 -42.45
CA ALA A 73 27.81 -39.07 -43.60
C ALA A 73 28.18 -38.47 -44.98
N TYR A 74 28.42 -37.16 -45.04
CA TYR A 74 28.65 -36.43 -46.31
C TYR A 74 30.05 -35.85 -46.41
N THR A 75 30.58 -35.75 -47.63
CA THR A 75 31.78 -34.95 -47.91
C THR A 75 31.42 -33.46 -48.00
N PRO A 76 32.39 -32.52 -47.85
CA PRO A 76 32.09 -31.10 -47.87
C PRO A 76 31.34 -30.63 -49.13
N THR A 77 31.60 -31.22 -50.28
CA THR A 77 30.94 -30.87 -51.54
C THR A 77 29.53 -31.42 -51.65
N THR A 78 29.32 -32.69 -51.26
CA THR A 78 28.00 -33.35 -51.33
C THR A 78 27.05 -32.83 -50.23
N LEU A 79 27.56 -32.41 -49.08
CA LEU A 79 26.76 -31.81 -48.01
C LEU A 79 26.05 -30.54 -48.51
N TRP A 80 26.76 -29.65 -49.18
CA TRP A 80 26.15 -28.42 -49.69
C TRP A 80 25.15 -28.67 -50.83
N GLN A 81 25.41 -29.65 -51.69
CA GLN A 81 24.49 -29.99 -52.76
C GLN A 81 23.19 -30.60 -52.28
N GLU A 82 23.24 -31.50 -51.30
CA GLU A 82 22.07 -32.25 -50.85
C GLU A 82 21.33 -31.59 -49.64
N LYS A 83 22.06 -30.97 -48.71
CA LYS A 83 21.55 -30.42 -47.47
C LYS A 83 21.63 -28.91 -47.35
N GLY A 84 22.20 -28.23 -48.35
CA GLY A 84 22.42 -26.78 -48.32
C GLY A 84 21.12 -25.98 -48.09
N HIS A 85 20.00 -26.41 -48.69
CA HIS A 85 18.70 -25.76 -48.47
C HIS A 85 18.19 -25.92 -47.04
N LEU A 86 18.45 -27.06 -46.39
CA LEU A 86 18.08 -27.28 -44.97
C LEU A 86 18.97 -26.45 -44.05
N LEU A 87 20.27 -26.36 -44.32
CA LEU A 87 21.19 -25.49 -43.59
C LEU A 87 20.80 -24.02 -43.71
N ALA A 88 20.40 -23.58 -44.91
CA ALA A 88 19.89 -22.22 -45.12
C ALA A 88 18.57 -21.99 -44.36
N GLY A 89 17.67 -22.98 -44.32
CA GLY A 89 16.43 -22.93 -43.52
C GLY A 89 16.69 -22.84 -42.04
N MET A 90 17.66 -23.64 -41.52
CA MET A 90 18.10 -23.56 -40.11
C MET A 90 18.66 -22.17 -39.76
N ALA A 91 19.55 -21.63 -40.63
CA ALA A 91 20.10 -20.30 -40.43
C ALA A 91 19.02 -19.21 -40.46
N ALA A 92 18.06 -19.31 -41.38
CA ALA A 92 16.92 -18.38 -41.43
C ALA A 92 16.06 -18.44 -40.18
N LEU A 93 15.78 -19.65 -39.61
CA LEU A 93 15.06 -19.82 -38.38
C LEU A 93 15.81 -19.21 -37.18
N LEU A 94 17.14 -19.37 -37.14
CA LEU A 94 17.96 -18.75 -36.08
C LEU A 94 17.93 -17.21 -36.14
N ILE A 95 18.02 -16.64 -37.37
CA ILE A 95 17.89 -15.19 -37.54
C ILE A 95 16.50 -14.72 -37.14
N PHE A 96 15.45 -15.47 -37.52
CA PHE A 96 14.09 -15.17 -37.11
C PHE A 96 13.91 -15.21 -35.57
N SER A 97 14.57 -16.17 -34.89
CA SER A 97 14.51 -16.27 -33.42
C SER A 97 15.05 -15.03 -32.71
N ILE A 98 16.03 -14.32 -33.32
CA ILE A 98 16.54 -13.04 -32.77
C ILE A 98 15.43 -11.98 -32.76
N VAL A 99 14.71 -11.84 -33.88
CA VAL A 99 13.61 -10.87 -33.99
C VAL A 99 12.46 -11.24 -33.05
N TRP A 100 12.11 -12.53 -32.98
CA TRP A 100 11.08 -13.05 -32.07
C TRP A 100 11.44 -12.78 -30.62
N SER A 101 12.65 -13.08 -30.20
CA SER A 101 13.17 -12.80 -28.86
C SER A 101 13.19 -11.31 -28.56
N PHE A 102 13.61 -10.47 -29.52
CA PHE A 102 13.59 -9.01 -29.35
C PHE A 102 12.19 -8.50 -29.01
N VAL A 103 11.15 -8.95 -29.73
CA VAL A 103 9.76 -8.57 -29.44
C VAL A 103 9.34 -9.07 -28.06
N GLY A 104 9.63 -10.36 -27.74
CA GLY A 104 9.30 -10.95 -26.43
C GLY A 104 9.93 -10.21 -25.26
N VAL A 105 11.23 -9.89 -25.35
CA VAL A 105 11.96 -9.15 -24.32
C VAL A 105 11.37 -7.73 -24.13
N ASN A 106 11.02 -7.04 -25.22
CA ASN A 106 10.43 -5.69 -25.10
C ASN A 106 9.01 -5.72 -24.53
N VAL A 107 8.17 -6.68 -24.91
CA VAL A 107 6.86 -6.86 -24.29
C VAL A 107 7.02 -7.14 -22.78
N ARG A 108 7.96 -8.01 -22.41
CA ARG A 108 8.22 -8.34 -21.02
C ARG A 108 8.74 -7.16 -20.22
N LEU A 109 9.84 -6.52 -20.68
CA LEU A 109 10.56 -5.51 -19.91
C LEU A 109 9.92 -4.12 -20.03
N GLN A 110 9.66 -3.65 -21.27
CA GLN A 110 9.22 -2.29 -21.51
C GLN A 110 7.70 -2.13 -21.30
N THR A 111 6.89 -3.08 -21.80
CA THR A 111 5.42 -2.95 -21.70
C THR A 111 4.89 -3.41 -20.34
N LEU A 112 5.39 -4.54 -19.81
CA LEU A 112 4.79 -5.14 -18.60
C LEU A 112 5.57 -4.84 -17.33
N GLN A 113 6.85 -5.17 -17.26
CA GLN A 113 7.58 -5.27 -15.99
C GLN A 113 7.64 -3.95 -15.20
N GLY A 114 7.74 -2.81 -15.87
CA GLY A 114 7.74 -1.49 -15.24
C GLY A 114 6.34 -0.94 -14.97
N VAL A 115 5.46 -1.04 -15.97
CA VAL A 115 4.13 -0.43 -15.94
C VAL A 115 3.15 -1.20 -15.05
N PHE A 116 3.20 -2.53 -15.05
CA PHE A 116 2.28 -3.40 -14.31
C PHE A 116 2.22 -3.06 -12.80
N PRO A 117 3.34 -3.07 -12.04
CA PRO A 117 3.28 -2.77 -10.63
C PRO A 117 2.89 -1.31 -10.37
N MET A 118 3.23 -0.37 -11.26
CA MET A 118 2.86 1.03 -11.12
C MET A 118 1.34 1.22 -11.26
N ARG A 119 0.73 0.55 -12.24
CA ARG A 119 -0.73 0.56 -12.42
C ARG A 119 -1.46 -0.04 -11.21
N LEU A 120 -0.95 -1.14 -10.64
CA LEU A 120 -1.53 -1.72 -9.43
C LEU A 120 -1.38 -0.81 -8.22
N ARG A 121 -0.19 -0.21 -8.02
CA ARG A 121 0.05 0.75 -6.94
C ARG A 121 -0.90 1.93 -7.03
N TRP A 122 -1.11 2.46 -8.23
CA TRP A 122 -2.06 3.55 -8.47
C TRP A 122 -3.48 3.15 -8.08
N ASN A 123 -3.96 2.00 -8.56
CA ASN A 123 -5.30 1.52 -8.24
C ASN A 123 -5.47 1.23 -6.74
N PHE A 124 -4.51 0.54 -6.12
CA PHE A 124 -4.54 0.23 -4.68
C PHE A 124 -4.43 1.49 -3.82
N HIS A 125 -3.61 2.45 -4.22
CA HIS A 125 -3.52 3.73 -3.53
C HIS A 125 -4.86 4.48 -3.55
N ARG A 126 -5.50 4.59 -4.71
CA ARG A 126 -6.83 5.22 -4.83
C ARG A 126 -7.90 4.47 -4.04
N LEU A 127 -7.85 3.13 -4.05
CA LEU A 127 -8.74 2.30 -3.25
C LEU A 127 -8.55 2.58 -1.75
N MET A 128 -7.31 2.66 -1.28
CA MET A 128 -7.05 2.98 0.13
C MET A 128 -7.45 4.40 0.49
N LEU A 129 -7.23 5.40 -0.37
CA LEU A 129 -7.71 6.77 -0.11
C LEU A 129 -9.23 6.85 0.08
N GLY A 130 -10.00 5.95 -0.51
CA GLY A 130 -11.45 5.83 -0.32
C GLY A 130 -11.88 5.12 0.97
N GLN A 131 -10.95 4.59 1.78
CA GLN A 131 -11.29 3.92 3.04
C GLN A 131 -11.73 4.91 4.13
N SER A 132 -12.54 4.41 5.07
CA SER A 132 -13.05 5.21 6.18
C SER A 132 -11.97 5.59 7.19
N LEU A 133 -12.22 6.63 7.98
CA LEU A 133 -11.32 7.03 9.05
C LEU A 133 -11.15 5.92 10.10
N SER A 134 -12.21 5.16 10.39
CA SER A 134 -12.15 4.01 11.31
C SER A 134 -11.15 2.95 10.88
N PHE A 135 -11.06 2.67 9.57
CA PHE A 135 -10.05 1.76 9.04
C PHE A 135 -8.62 2.21 9.40
N TYR A 136 -8.33 3.52 9.27
CA TYR A 136 -7.01 4.07 9.56
C TYR A 136 -6.72 4.23 11.05
N GLN A 137 -7.73 4.23 11.92
CA GLN A 137 -7.55 4.18 13.38
C GLN A 137 -7.11 2.78 13.85
N ASP A 138 -7.58 1.74 13.17
CA ASP A 138 -7.25 0.34 13.48
C ASP A 138 -5.97 -0.15 12.78
N GLU A 139 -5.53 0.52 11.72
CA GLU A 139 -4.40 0.12 10.90
C GLU A 139 -3.27 1.16 10.89
N PHE A 140 -2.04 0.71 11.06
CA PHE A 140 -0.88 1.61 10.94
C PHE A 140 -0.68 2.05 9.49
N ALA A 141 -0.61 3.35 9.23
CA ALA A 141 -0.41 3.93 7.89
C ALA A 141 0.82 3.36 7.16
N GLY A 142 1.93 3.16 7.89
CA GLY A 142 3.14 2.53 7.35
C GLY A 142 2.91 1.08 6.89
N ARG A 143 2.09 0.31 7.62
CA ARG A 143 1.71 -1.06 7.23
C ARG A 143 0.85 -1.06 5.98
N VAL A 144 -0.15 -0.19 5.90
CA VAL A 144 -1.02 -0.05 4.71
C VAL A 144 -0.18 0.32 3.49
N SER A 145 0.71 1.31 3.61
CA SER A 145 1.61 1.72 2.54
C SER A 145 2.52 0.57 2.08
N ALA A 146 3.14 -0.16 3.02
CA ALA A 146 3.97 -1.33 2.71
C ALA A 146 3.17 -2.41 1.96
N LYS A 147 1.94 -2.71 2.41
CA LYS A 147 1.05 -3.69 1.75
C LYS A 147 0.69 -3.26 0.33
N VAL A 148 0.33 -2.00 0.11
CA VAL A 148 0.06 -1.47 -1.24
C VAL A 148 1.26 -1.66 -2.16
N MET A 149 2.46 -1.29 -1.69
CA MET A 149 3.68 -1.35 -2.50
C MET A 149 4.15 -2.78 -2.79
N GLN A 150 4.14 -3.66 -1.77
CA GLN A 150 4.63 -5.03 -1.87
C GLN A 150 3.64 -5.94 -2.60
N THR A 151 2.33 -5.80 -2.35
CA THR A 151 1.31 -6.63 -3.03
C THR A 151 1.31 -6.37 -4.53
N ALA A 152 1.48 -5.12 -4.96
CA ALA A 152 1.57 -4.80 -6.38
C ALA A 152 2.74 -5.50 -7.08
N LEU A 153 3.90 -5.59 -6.41
CA LEU A 153 5.06 -6.34 -6.92
C LEU A 153 4.80 -7.84 -6.92
N ALA A 154 4.25 -8.37 -5.81
CA ALA A 154 3.99 -9.79 -5.67
C ALA A 154 2.95 -10.31 -6.68
N VAL A 155 1.91 -9.53 -6.98
CA VAL A 155 0.93 -9.85 -8.05
C VAL A 155 1.63 -9.88 -9.41
N ARG A 156 2.44 -8.85 -9.74
CA ARG A 156 3.22 -8.85 -10.99
C ARG A 156 4.09 -10.09 -11.08
N ASP A 157 4.90 -10.36 -10.06
CA ASP A 157 5.86 -11.46 -10.08
C ASP A 157 5.16 -12.82 -10.17
N THR A 158 4.04 -12.99 -9.47
CA THR A 158 3.20 -14.19 -9.59
C THR A 158 2.70 -14.39 -11.01
N VAL A 159 2.14 -13.36 -11.63
CA VAL A 159 1.61 -13.43 -12.99
C VAL A 159 2.72 -13.66 -14.01
N MET A 160 3.86 -12.97 -13.88
CA MET A 160 5.01 -13.13 -14.79
C MET A 160 5.64 -14.51 -14.65
N THR A 161 5.77 -15.03 -13.42
CA THR A 161 6.28 -16.40 -13.22
C THR A 161 5.36 -17.42 -13.89
N ILE A 162 4.04 -17.28 -13.79
CA ILE A 162 3.08 -18.20 -14.41
C ILE A 162 3.10 -18.04 -15.93
N ALA A 163 2.95 -16.81 -16.46
CA ALA A 163 2.72 -16.56 -17.88
C ALA A 163 4.00 -16.64 -18.75
N ASP A 164 5.16 -16.43 -18.15
CA ASP A 164 6.46 -16.48 -18.84
C ASP A 164 7.23 -17.74 -18.44
N ILE A 165 7.63 -17.86 -17.17
CA ILE A 165 8.57 -18.90 -16.72
C ILE A 165 7.96 -20.30 -16.77
N LEU A 166 6.78 -20.51 -16.17
CA LEU A 166 6.16 -21.84 -16.16
C LEU A 166 5.69 -22.26 -17.55
N VAL A 167 5.20 -21.33 -18.38
CA VAL A 167 4.86 -21.59 -19.78
C VAL A 167 6.09 -22.03 -20.55
N TYR A 168 7.21 -21.27 -20.44
CA TYR A 168 8.47 -21.63 -21.08
C TYR A 168 8.92 -23.04 -20.71
N VAL A 169 8.96 -23.35 -19.40
CA VAL A 169 9.39 -24.64 -18.88
C VAL A 169 8.51 -25.79 -19.39
N ALA A 170 7.18 -25.62 -19.32
CA ALA A 170 6.24 -26.63 -19.80
C ALA A 170 6.43 -26.91 -21.29
N VAL A 171 6.51 -25.85 -22.10
CA VAL A 171 6.72 -25.97 -23.55
C VAL A 171 8.06 -26.60 -23.86
N TYR A 172 9.14 -26.16 -23.21
CA TYR A 172 10.47 -26.74 -23.40
C TYR A 172 10.49 -28.23 -23.08
N PHE A 173 9.90 -28.66 -21.96
CA PHE A 173 9.88 -30.09 -21.58
C PHE A 173 9.01 -30.93 -22.53
N ILE A 174 7.84 -30.41 -22.94
CA ILE A 174 6.99 -31.10 -23.93
C ILE A 174 7.73 -31.24 -25.26
N THR A 175 8.32 -30.16 -25.78
CA THR A 175 9.06 -30.19 -27.03
C THR A 175 10.29 -31.09 -26.95
N SER A 176 11.02 -31.02 -25.80
CA SER A 176 12.16 -31.91 -25.57
C SER A 176 11.76 -33.38 -25.56
N GLY A 177 10.66 -33.72 -24.90
CA GLY A 177 10.09 -35.07 -24.93
C GLY A 177 9.73 -35.54 -26.33
N LEU A 178 9.13 -34.67 -27.15
CA LEU A 178 8.81 -34.97 -28.56
C LEU A 178 10.06 -35.19 -29.40
N VAL A 179 11.10 -34.37 -29.21
CA VAL A 179 12.39 -34.53 -29.90
C VAL A 179 13.06 -35.85 -29.50
N LEU A 180 13.12 -36.16 -28.19
CA LEU A 180 13.69 -37.43 -27.70
C LEU A 180 12.92 -38.64 -28.25
N ALA A 181 11.58 -38.59 -28.25
CA ALA A 181 10.74 -39.65 -28.81
C ALA A 181 10.98 -39.86 -30.32
N ALA A 182 11.24 -38.77 -31.08
CA ALA A 182 11.52 -38.82 -32.50
C ALA A 182 12.93 -39.41 -32.81
N LEU A 183 13.88 -39.30 -31.87
CA LEU A 183 15.19 -39.96 -31.97
C LEU A 183 15.08 -41.45 -31.68
N ASP A 184 14.57 -41.83 -30.54
CA ASP A 184 14.19 -43.16 -30.12
C ASP A 184 13.32 -43.09 -28.85
N THR A 185 12.25 -43.90 -28.80
CA THR A 185 11.30 -43.90 -27.64
C THR A 185 11.94 -44.29 -26.31
N TRP A 186 13.02 -45.07 -26.32
CA TRP A 186 13.77 -45.43 -25.11
C TRP A 186 14.37 -44.24 -24.38
N PHE A 187 14.70 -43.13 -25.07
CA PHE A 187 15.17 -41.92 -24.43
C PHE A 187 14.14 -41.25 -23.51
N LEU A 188 12.86 -41.56 -23.71
CA LEU A 188 11.79 -41.06 -22.81
C LEU A 188 11.91 -41.69 -21.40
N VAL A 189 12.46 -42.87 -21.24
CA VAL A 189 12.51 -43.56 -19.93
C VAL A 189 13.31 -42.76 -18.91
N PRO A 190 14.61 -42.44 -19.13
CA PRO A 190 15.37 -41.65 -18.17
C PRO A 190 14.78 -40.24 -18.00
N PHE A 191 14.23 -39.62 -19.06
CA PHE A 191 13.61 -38.32 -18.99
C PHE A 191 12.34 -38.30 -18.14
N PHE A 192 11.46 -39.29 -18.30
CA PHE A 192 10.26 -39.43 -17.48
C PHE A 192 10.57 -39.72 -16.02
N LEU A 193 11.50 -40.64 -15.74
CA LEU A 193 11.94 -40.91 -14.38
C LEU A 193 12.48 -39.66 -13.69
N TRP A 194 13.27 -38.88 -14.42
CA TRP A 194 13.76 -37.60 -13.92
C TRP A 194 12.62 -36.61 -13.63
N ILE A 195 11.62 -36.46 -14.53
CA ILE A 195 10.47 -35.58 -14.30
C ILE A 195 9.74 -35.99 -13.00
N VAL A 196 9.48 -37.29 -12.82
CA VAL A 196 8.79 -37.79 -11.61
C VAL A 196 9.62 -37.50 -10.36
N ALA A 197 10.94 -37.77 -10.39
CA ALA A 197 11.83 -37.51 -9.26
C ALA A 197 11.90 -36.00 -8.95
N PHE A 198 12.04 -35.16 -9.97
CA PHE A 198 12.11 -33.70 -9.83
C PHE A 198 10.81 -33.12 -9.28
N LEU A 199 9.66 -33.52 -9.82
CA LEU A 199 8.35 -33.10 -9.29
C LEU A 199 8.13 -33.56 -7.85
N THR A 200 8.59 -34.78 -7.50
CA THR A 200 8.52 -35.28 -6.13
C THR A 200 9.35 -34.41 -5.18
N ILE A 201 10.58 -34.05 -5.57
CA ILE A 201 11.43 -33.12 -4.81
C ILE A 201 10.72 -31.77 -4.61
N LEU A 202 10.17 -31.18 -5.66
CA LEU A 202 9.45 -29.91 -5.60
C LEU A 202 8.24 -30.00 -4.65
N LEU A 203 7.38 -30.98 -4.82
CA LEU A 203 6.16 -31.14 -4.02
C LEU A 203 6.42 -31.38 -2.54
N LEU A 204 7.52 -32.08 -2.21
CA LEU A 204 7.87 -32.38 -0.82
C LEU A 204 8.65 -31.27 -0.13
N LEU A 205 9.56 -30.60 -0.83
CA LEU A 205 10.49 -29.66 -0.19
C LEU A 205 10.06 -28.19 -0.31
N ILE A 206 9.43 -27.78 -1.40
CA ILE A 206 9.01 -26.37 -1.56
C ILE A 206 8.01 -25.94 -0.49
N PRO A 207 6.94 -26.70 -0.13
CA PRO A 207 6.05 -26.30 0.95
C PRO A 207 6.74 -26.20 2.32
N ARG A 208 7.73 -27.07 2.56
CA ARG A 208 8.54 -27.02 3.80
C ARG A 208 9.44 -25.79 3.81
N LEU A 209 10.05 -25.45 2.67
CA LEU A 209 10.87 -24.25 2.51
C LEU A 209 10.01 -22.98 2.73
N ALA A 210 8.82 -22.92 2.14
CA ALA A 210 7.87 -21.81 2.33
C ALA A 210 7.49 -21.63 3.80
N LYS A 211 7.18 -22.73 4.51
CA LYS A 211 6.87 -22.69 5.96
C LYS A 211 8.05 -22.20 6.80
N THR A 212 9.27 -22.62 6.45
CA THR A 212 10.48 -22.19 7.16
C THR A 212 10.81 -20.73 6.85
N ALA A 213 10.60 -20.28 5.59
CA ALA A 213 10.74 -18.89 5.19
C ALA A 213 9.76 -17.97 5.94
N GLN A 214 8.50 -18.41 6.15
CA GLN A 214 7.55 -17.67 6.97
C GLN A 214 8.04 -17.50 8.41
N ARG A 215 8.51 -18.56 9.06
CA ARG A 215 9.07 -18.48 10.41
C ARG A 215 10.29 -17.55 10.48
N GLN A 216 11.12 -17.55 9.45
CA GLN A 216 12.25 -16.63 9.35
C GLN A 216 11.79 -15.18 9.19
N ALA A 217 10.74 -14.92 8.40
CA ALA A 217 10.15 -13.60 8.25
C ALA A 217 9.58 -13.07 9.57
N ASP A 218 8.89 -13.93 10.33
CA ASP A 218 8.34 -13.58 11.65
C ASP A 218 9.47 -13.23 12.64
N ALA A 219 10.53 -14.05 12.70
CA ALA A 219 11.70 -13.79 13.56
C ALA A 219 12.46 -12.52 13.13
N ARG A 220 12.57 -12.25 11.82
CA ARG A 220 13.14 -11.00 11.29
C ARG A 220 12.32 -9.79 11.72
N SER A 221 10.99 -9.87 11.61
CA SER A 221 10.08 -8.80 12.01
C SER A 221 10.22 -8.48 13.50
N LEU A 222 10.29 -9.51 14.35
CA LEU A 222 10.50 -9.34 15.79
C LEU A 222 11.85 -8.68 16.11
N MET A 223 12.93 -9.17 15.47
CA MET A 223 14.27 -8.59 15.60
C MET A 223 14.29 -7.11 15.19
N THR A 224 13.72 -6.81 14.01
CA THR A 224 13.64 -5.44 13.50
C THR A 224 12.81 -4.56 14.43
N GLY A 225 11.67 -5.07 14.95
CA GLY A 225 10.82 -4.36 15.91
C GLY A 225 11.59 -3.96 17.18
N ARG A 226 12.34 -4.90 17.79
CA ARG A 226 13.14 -4.63 18.99
C ARG A 226 14.25 -3.59 18.75
N ILE A 227 14.92 -3.65 17.59
CA ILE A 227 15.96 -2.67 17.22
C ILE A 227 15.35 -1.29 16.96
N THR A 228 14.23 -1.26 16.23
CA THR A 228 13.50 -0.01 15.94
C THR A 228 13.00 0.65 17.21
N ASP A 229 12.50 -0.13 18.18
CA ASP A 229 12.05 0.40 19.47
C ASP A 229 13.19 1.13 20.21
N ALA A 230 14.37 0.52 20.30
CA ALA A 230 15.54 1.14 20.90
C ALA A 230 15.95 2.44 20.19
N TYR A 231 15.90 2.48 18.85
CA TYR A 231 16.26 3.68 18.09
C TYR A 231 15.19 4.78 18.16
N SER A 232 13.92 4.40 18.17
CA SER A 232 12.82 5.35 18.33
C SER A 232 12.83 6.02 19.71
N ASN A 233 13.27 5.28 20.74
CA ASN A 233 13.39 5.74 22.11
C ASN A 233 14.84 6.02 22.52
N ILE A 234 15.71 6.38 21.58
CA ILE A 234 17.16 6.52 21.81
C ILE A 234 17.50 7.52 22.92
N ALA A 235 16.69 8.58 23.06
CA ALA A 235 16.85 9.55 24.13
C ALA A 235 16.72 8.89 25.51
N THR A 236 15.76 8.00 25.69
CA THR A 236 15.57 7.22 26.93
C THR A 236 16.73 6.28 27.18
N VAL A 237 17.16 5.55 26.14
CA VAL A 237 18.33 4.64 26.24
C VAL A 237 19.57 5.41 26.67
N LYS A 238 19.83 6.59 26.09
CA LYS A 238 20.97 7.43 26.42
C LYS A 238 20.85 8.07 27.80
N LEU A 239 19.64 8.52 28.18
CA LEU A 239 19.39 9.13 29.48
C LEU A 239 19.72 8.16 30.63
N PHE A 240 19.36 6.89 30.49
CA PHE A 240 19.58 5.88 31.51
C PHE A 240 20.90 5.10 31.34
N SER A 241 21.67 5.37 30.30
CA SER A 241 23.01 4.79 30.01
C SER A 241 23.05 3.26 30.00
N HIS A 242 22.00 2.61 29.43
CA HIS A 242 21.84 1.14 29.39
C HIS A 242 22.25 0.53 28.04
N ASP A 243 23.23 1.10 27.33
CA ASP A 243 23.65 0.66 25.99
C ASP A 243 23.98 -0.85 25.92
N ALA A 244 24.69 -1.39 26.93
CA ALA A 244 25.04 -2.80 26.98
C ALA A 244 23.81 -3.72 27.16
N ARG A 245 22.80 -3.27 27.90
CA ARG A 245 21.55 -4.01 28.09
C ARG A 245 20.75 -4.08 26.80
N GLU A 246 20.63 -2.96 26.09
CA GLU A 246 19.95 -2.89 24.81
C GLU A 246 20.66 -3.71 23.73
N ALA A 247 22.01 -3.65 23.68
CA ALA A 247 22.80 -4.49 22.78
C ALA A 247 22.57 -5.99 23.03
N ASN A 248 22.52 -6.41 24.30
CA ASN A 248 22.22 -7.81 24.65
C ASN A 248 20.79 -8.20 24.32
N TYR A 249 19.82 -7.30 24.45
CA TYR A 249 18.43 -7.53 24.07
C TYR A 249 18.28 -7.73 22.55
N ALA A 250 18.94 -6.88 21.76
CA ALA A 250 19.01 -7.03 20.31
C ALA A 250 19.73 -8.33 19.91
N LYS A 251 20.87 -8.68 20.56
CA LYS A 251 21.64 -9.89 20.30
C LYS A 251 20.78 -11.16 20.45
N ARG A 252 20.00 -11.26 21.52
CA ARG A 252 19.09 -12.43 21.71
C ARG A 252 18.12 -12.60 20.55
N SER A 253 17.51 -11.51 20.05
CA SER A 253 16.63 -11.60 18.89
C SER A 253 17.35 -11.95 17.59
N MET A 254 18.62 -11.53 17.46
CA MET A 254 19.47 -11.96 16.34
C MET A 254 19.81 -13.45 16.42
N GLU A 255 20.08 -13.97 17.61
CA GLU A 255 20.31 -15.41 17.84
C GLU A 255 19.05 -16.25 17.52
N GLU A 256 17.86 -15.81 17.96
CA GLU A 256 16.58 -16.43 17.58
C GLU A 256 16.36 -16.44 16.07
N PHE A 257 16.66 -15.32 15.39
CA PHE A 257 16.60 -15.20 13.93
C PHE A 257 17.57 -16.17 13.25
N MET A 258 18.83 -16.28 13.73
CA MET A 258 19.85 -17.17 13.17
C MET A 258 19.45 -18.64 13.22
N VAL A 259 18.71 -19.09 14.23
CA VAL A 259 18.16 -20.46 14.27
C VAL A 259 17.26 -20.73 13.06
N THR A 260 16.41 -19.77 12.70
CA THR A 260 15.52 -19.89 11.53
C THR A 260 16.28 -19.83 10.21
N VAL A 261 17.33 -18.99 10.13
CA VAL A 261 18.23 -18.90 8.97
C VAL A 261 18.90 -20.26 8.73
N HIS A 262 19.48 -20.86 9.75
CA HIS A 262 20.11 -22.18 9.61
C HIS A 262 19.11 -23.26 9.19
N ALA A 263 17.89 -23.26 9.71
CA ALA A 263 16.85 -24.20 9.29
C ALA A 263 16.52 -24.06 7.80
N GLN A 264 16.39 -22.81 7.30
CA GLN A 264 16.15 -22.53 5.88
C GLN A 264 17.34 -22.96 5.01
N MET A 265 18.58 -22.66 5.43
CA MET A 265 19.79 -23.02 4.68
C MET A 265 19.97 -24.53 4.56
N ARG A 266 19.65 -25.32 5.61
CA ARG A 266 19.68 -26.79 5.56
C ARG A 266 18.70 -27.35 4.53
N LEU A 267 17.48 -26.80 4.46
CA LEU A 267 16.50 -27.21 3.44
C LEU A 267 16.96 -26.82 2.04
N GLY A 268 17.50 -25.61 1.88
CA GLY A 268 18.07 -25.14 0.61
C GLY A 268 19.21 -26.04 0.13
N SER A 269 20.17 -26.36 0.99
CA SER A 269 21.28 -27.26 0.67
C SER A 269 20.80 -28.66 0.28
N SER A 270 19.79 -29.19 1.01
CA SER A 270 19.21 -30.50 0.69
C SER A 270 18.54 -30.49 -0.68
N LEU A 271 17.80 -29.40 -0.99
CA LEU A 271 17.12 -29.20 -2.26
C LEU A 271 18.12 -29.11 -3.43
N ASP A 272 19.18 -28.31 -3.29
CA ASP A 272 20.25 -28.19 -4.28
C ASP A 272 20.95 -29.53 -4.53
N THR A 273 21.30 -30.25 -3.46
CA THR A 273 22.02 -31.53 -3.57
C THR A 273 21.17 -32.61 -4.23
N LEU A 274 19.89 -32.75 -3.84
CA LEU A 274 18.98 -33.72 -4.45
C LEU A 274 18.71 -33.40 -5.94
N THR A 275 18.52 -32.14 -6.25
CA THR A 275 18.33 -31.69 -7.66
C THR A 275 19.57 -31.96 -8.48
N TYR A 276 20.75 -31.66 -7.96
CA TYR A 276 22.02 -31.98 -8.64
C TYR A 276 22.19 -33.49 -8.86
N ALA A 277 21.92 -34.31 -7.86
CA ALA A 277 22.01 -35.78 -7.97
C ALA A 277 21.06 -36.35 -9.04
N THR A 278 19.80 -35.88 -9.07
CA THR A 278 18.81 -36.29 -10.10
C THR A 278 19.22 -35.85 -11.50
N ASN A 279 19.85 -34.68 -11.65
CA ASN A 279 20.34 -34.16 -12.93
C ASN A 279 21.54 -34.97 -13.44
N ILE A 280 22.48 -35.34 -12.57
CA ILE A 280 23.61 -36.22 -12.94
C ILE A 280 23.10 -37.61 -13.32
N PHE A 281 22.12 -38.14 -12.57
CA PHE A 281 21.49 -39.42 -12.93
C PHE A 281 20.84 -39.37 -14.32
N LEU A 282 20.09 -38.30 -14.66
CA LEU A 282 19.52 -38.09 -15.99
C LEU A 282 20.62 -38.11 -17.05
N THR A 283 21.66 -37.30 -16.87
CA THR A 283 22.74 -37.16 -17.85
C THR A 283 23.46 -38.51 -18.08
N LEU A 284 23.84 -39.22 -17.00
CA LEU A 284 24.52 -40.50 -17.10
C LEU A 284 23.64 -41.58 -17.73
N SER A 285 22.38 -41.71 -17.29
CA SER A 285 21.46 -42.72 -17.82
C SER A 285 21.14 -42.48 -19.30
N THR A 286 20.97 -41.21 -19.72
CA THR A 286 20.75 -40.84 -21.11
C THR A 286 22.00 -41.14 -21.97
N ALA A 287 23.20 -40.80 -21.50
CA ALA A 287 24.44 -41.07 -22.23
C ALA A 287 24.70 -42.57 -22.36
N ILE A 288 24.60 -43.36 -21.27
CA ILE A 288 24.78 -44.81 -21.31
C ILE A 288 23.77 -45.47 -22.22
N LEU A 289 22.49 -45.11 -22.10
CA LEU A 289 21.42 -45.61 -22.99
C LEU A 289 21.71 -45.27 -24.47
N GLY A 290 22.13 -44.04 -24.73
CA GLY A 290 22.50 -43.59 -26.06
C GLY A 290 23.62 -44.43 -26.69
N VAL A 291 24.67 -44.74 -25.89
CA VAL A 291 25.75 -45.61 -26.35
C VAL A 291 25.26 -47.03 -26.65
N VAL A 292 24.41 -47.59 -25.81
CA VAL A 292 23.82 -48.93 -26.02
C VAL A 292 22.95 -48.97 -27.29
N LEU A 293 22.09 -47.99 -27.47
CA LEU A 293 21.25 -47.89 -28.70
C LEU A 293 22.11 -47.72 -29.96
N TRP A 294 23.18 -46.93 -29.88
CA TRP A 294 24.14 -46.77 -30.98
C TRP A 294 24.87 -48.07 -31.30
N GLN A 295 25.37 -48.80 -30.30
CA GLN A 295 26.01 -50.10 -30.49
C GLN A 295 25.08 -51.12 -31.17
N ASN A 296 23.77 -51.02 -30.88
CA ASN A 296 22.75 -51.87 -31.52
C ASN A 296 22.34 -51.39 -32.92
N GLY A 297 22.90 -50.29 -33.41
CA GLY A 297 22.58 -49.71 -34.73
C GLY A 297 21.20 -49.02 -34.81
N GLN A 298 20.57 -48.76 -33.64
CA GLN A 298 19.23 -48.16 -33.59
C GLN A 298 19.25 -46.64 -33.76
N VAL A 299 20.32 -45.97 -33.34
CA VAL A 299 20.47 -44.51 -33.43
C VAL A 299 21.85 -44.11 -33.98
N GLY A 300 21.90 -42.90 -34.61
CA GLY A 300 23.14 -42.30 -35.06
C GLY A 300 23.91 -41.58 -33.92
N VAL A 301 25.15 -41.18 -34.23
CA VAL A 301 26.01 -40.42 -33.29
C VAL A 301 25.37 -39.10 -32.91
N GLY A 302 24.72 -38.42 -33.87
CA GLY A 302 24.01 -37.17 -33.64
C GLY A 302 22.84 -37.29 -32.68
N ALA A 303 22.13 -38.43 -32.70
CA ALA A 303 21.06 -38.69 -31.76
C ALA A 303 21.58 -38.80 -30.32
N VAL A 304 22.73 -39.48 -30.11
CA VAL A 304 23.38 -39.59 -28.78
C VAL A 304 23.84 -38.20 -28.30
N ALA A 305 24.43 -37.41 -29.23
CA ALA A 305 24.87 -36.05 -28.93
C ALA A 305 23.68 -35.15 -28.52
N THR A 306 22.58 -35.19 -29.30
CA THR A 306 21.35 -34.44 -29.02
C THR A 306 20.76 -34.81 -27.64
N ALA A 307 20.52 -36.09 -27.38
CA ALA A 307 19.91 -36.54 -26.15
C ALA A 307 20.75 -36.15 -24.91
N THR A 308 22.08 -36.31 -25.02
CA THR A 308 22.99 -35.93 -23.91
C THR A 308 23.05 -34.42 -23.70
N ALA A 309 23.11 -33.63 -24.79
CA ALA A 309 23.10 -32.17 -24.72
C ALA A 309 21.77 -31.63 -24.10
N MET A 310 20.63 -32.24 -24.47
CA MET A 310 19.33 -31.90 -23.85
C MET A 310 19.30 -32.26 -22.36
N ALA A 311 19.85 -33.38 -21.95
CA ALA A 311 19.96 -33.74 -20.53
C ALA A 311 20.83 -32.74 -19.75
N LEU A 312 21.94 -32.27 -20.32
CA LEU A 312 22.77 -31.23 -19.73
C LEU A 312 22.04 -29.87 -19.63
N ARG A 313 21.24 -29.50 -20.64
CA ARG A 313 20.44 -28.29 -20.60
C ARG A 313 19.38 -28.32 -19.48
N VAL A 314 18.73 -29.44 -19.29
CA VAL A 314 17.77 -29.67 -18.20
C VAL A 314 18.38 -29.40 -16.82
N ASN A 315 19.68 -29.70 -16.63
CA ASN A 315 20.39 -29.39 -15.38
C ASN A 315 20.35 -27.88 -15.04
N GLY A 316 20.61 -27.01 -16.04
CA GLY A 316 20.53 -25.56 -15.82
C GLY A 316 19.11 -25.09 -15.53
N LEU A 317 18.13 -25.60 -16.29
CA LEU A 317 16.73 -25.24 -16.15
C LEU A 317 16.13 -25.69 -14.82
N SER A 318 16.43 -26.90 -14.35
CA SER A 318 15.87 -27.45 -13.11
C SER A 318 16.23 -26.61 -11.89
N ARG A 319 17.47 -26.11 -11.79
CA ARG A 319 17.88 -25.21 -10.71
C ARG A 319 17.16 -23.88 -10.77
N TRP A 320 17.00 -23.32 -11.97
CA TRP A 320 16.24 -22.08 -12.14
C TRP A 320 14.77 -22.23 -11.75
N ILE A 321 14.10 -23.30 -12.23
CA ILE A 321 12.70 -23.61 -11.88
C ILE A 321 12.52 -23.75 -10.36
N MET A 322 13.46 -24.41 -9.70
CA MET A 322 13.42 -24.61 -8.25
C MET A 322 13.35 -23.27 -7.50
N TRP A 323 14.23 -22.33 -7.83
CA TRP A 323 14.25 -21.01 -7.20
C TRP A 323 13.04 -20.15 -7.57
N GLU A 324 12.58 -20.24 -8.81
CA GLU A 324 11.36 -19.53 -9.24
C GLU A 324 10.11 -20.09 -8.56
N SER A 325 10.04 -21.42 -8.36
CA SER A 325 8.94 -22.04 -7.60
C SER A 325 8.93 -21.55 -6.15
N ALA A 326 10.09 -21.49 -5.51
CA ALA A 326 10.19 -20.98 -4.14
C ALA A 326 9.72 -19.52 -4.05
N ARG A 327 10.17 -18.65 -4.98
CA ARG A 327 9.72 -17.25 -5.07
C ARG A 327 8.21 -17.14 -5.36
N LEU A 328 7.66 -18.01 -6.19
CA LEU A 328 6.23 -18.02 -6.48
C LEU A 328 5.40 -18.23 -5.20
N PHE A 329 5.79 -19.18 -4.34
CA PHE A 329 5.12 -19.40 -3.07
C PHE A 329 5.26 -18.22 -2.11
N GLU A 330 6.43 -17.58 -2.05
CA GLU A 330 6.65 -16.35 -1.26
C GLU A 330 5.76 -15.21 -1.75
N ASN A 331 5.71 -15.00 -3.07
CA ASN A 331 4.84 -13.99 -3.68
C ASN A 331 3.36 -14.25 -3.41
N ILE A 332 2.91 -15.51 -3.52
CA ILE A 332 1.53 -15.91 -3.16
C ILE A 332 1.22 -15.58 -1.70
N GLY A 333 2.15 -15.81 -0.79
CA GLY A 333 2.04 -15.42 0.61
C GLY A 333 1.85 -13.90 0.78
N THR A 334 2.67 -13.11 0.10
CA THR A 334 2.59 -11.64 0.10
C THR A 334 1.27 -11.14 -0.51
N VAL A 335 0.80 -11.77 -1.60
CA VAL A 335 -0.51 -11.45 -2.19
C VAL A 335 -1.64 -11.73 -1.21
N ASN A 336 -1.62 -12.87 -0.51
CA ASN A 336 -2.63 -13.22 0.49
C ASN A 336 -2.66 -12.22 1.67
N ASP A 337 -1.50 -11.81 2.18
CA ASP A 337 -1.42 -10.79 3.24
C ASP A 337 -1.95 -9.43 2.76
N GLY A 338 -1.57 -9.00 1.56
CA GLY A 338 -2.08 -7.76 0.97
C GLY A 338 -3.57 -7.82 0.68
N MET A 339 -4.06 -8.94 0.13
CA MET A 339 -5.47 -9.17 -0.15
C MET A 339 -6.33 -9.00 1.11
N ALA A 340 -5.89 -9.48 2.27
CA ALA A 340 -6.62 -9.33 3.53
C ALA A 340 -6.91 -7.86 3.89
N THR A 341 -6.07 -6.93 3.47
CA THR A 341 -6.27 -5.48 3.66
C THR A 341 -7.00 -4.83 2.48
N LEU A 342 -6.57 -5.13 1.24
CA LEU A 342 -7.06 -4.48 0.03
C LEU A 342 -8.49 -4.89 -0.37
N THR A 343 -9.00 -6.01 0.14
CA THR A 343 -10.39 -6.45 -0.09
C THR A 343 -11.35 -6.07 1.03
N LYS A 344 -10.91 -5.27 2.02
CA LYS A 344 -11.83 -4.73 3.03
C LYS A 344 -12.82 -3.79 2.36
N PRO A 345 -14.13 -3.97 2.56
CA PRO A 345 -15.13 -3.09 1.96
C PRO A 345 -15.01 -1.68 2.54
N HIS A 346 -15.36 -0.69 1.76
CA HIS A 346 -15.55 0.67 2.26
C HIS A 346 -16.80 0.69 3.12
N THR A 347 -16.69 1.12 4.36
CA THR A 347 -17.83 1.14 5.30
C THR A 347 -18.70 2.36 5.11
N ILE A 348 -18.13 3.47 4.63
CA ILE A 348 -18.85 4.73 4.40
C ILE A 348 -18.72 5.06 2.91
N VAL A 349 -19.84 4.93 2.19
CA VAL A 349 -19.90 5.10 0.74
C VAL A 349 -21.01 6.09 0.40
N ASP A 350 -20.76 6.98 -0.54
CA ASP A 350 -21.80 7.88 -1.02
C ASP A 350 -22.87 7.11 -1.80
N LYS A 351 -24.13 7.51 -1.59
CA LYS A 351 -25.25 6.91 -2.32
C LYS A 351 -25.11 7.21 -3.82
N PRO A 352 -25.54 6.30 -4.70
CA PRO A 352 -25.66 6.62 -6.11
C PRO A 352 -26.56 7.86 -6.28
N ASN A 353 -26.12 8.82 -7.08
CA ASN A 353 -26.82 10.10 -7.33
C ASN A 353 -26.95 11.02 -6.10
N CYS A 354 -26.03 10.95 -5.11
CA CYS A 354 -25.97 11.94 -4.05
C CYS A 354 -25.77 13.35 -4.64
N VAL A 355 -26.40 14.34 -4.00
CA VAL A 355 -26.30 15.76 -4.39
C VAL A 355 -25.18 16.45 -3.62
N ALA A 356 -24.75 17.61 -4.10
CA ALA A 356 -23.83 18.45 -3.32
C ALA A 356 -24.61 19.14 -2.19
N LEU A 357 -24.02 19.23 -1.00
CA LEU A 357 -24.58 20.00 0.10
C LEU A 357 -24.49 21.50 -0.21
N GLU A 358 -25.59 22.20 -0.11
CA GLU A 358 -25.67 23.67 -0.17
C GLU A 358 -26.05 24.22 1.19
N VAL A 359 -25.12 24.87 1.87
CA VAL A 359 -25.38 25.55 3.15
C VAL A 359 -25.82 27.00 2.88
N LYS A 360 -27.06 27.32 3.26
CA LYS A 360 -27.66 28.66 3.11
C LYS A 360 -27.68 29.45 4.40
N GLN A 361 -28.04 28.77 5.50
CA GLN A 361 -28.20 29.37 6.82
C GLN A 361 -27.29 28.71 7.85
N GLY A 362 -26.97 27.44 7.68
CA GLY A 362 -26.14 26.67 8.59
C GLY A 362 -26.86 26.12 9.81
N GLU A 363 -28.19 25.87 9.72
CA GLU A 363 -28.93 25.17 10.76
C GLU A 363 -28.47 23.71 10.85
N ILE A 364 -28.15 23.20 12.05
CA ILE A 364 -27.74 21.80 12.26
C ILE A 364 -28.74 21.13 13.21
N LYS A 365 -29.26 19.97 12.80
CA LYS A 365 -30.16 19.16 13.64
C LYS A 365 -29.70 17.72 13.75
N PHE A 366 -29.64 17.24 14.98
CA PHE A 366 -29.55 15.83 15.33
C PHE A 366 -30.93 15.38 15.80
N ASN A 367 -31.54 14.45 15.06
CA ASN A 367 -32.90 13.98 15.33
C ASN A 367 -32.82 12.50 15.74
N ASN A 368 -33.05 12.25 17.06
CA ASN A 368 -33.12 10.91 17.61
C ASN A 368 -31.91 10.00 17.27
N VAL A 369 -30.69 10.56 17.33
CA VAL A 369 -29.48 9.91 16.90
C VAL A 369 -28.99 8.90 17.94
N SER A 370 -28.84 7.64 17.53
CA SER A 370 -28.19 6.58 18.33
C SER A 370 -26.91 6.13 17.67
N PHE A 371 -25.84 5.99 18.46
CA PHE A 371 -24.54 5.59 17.98
C PHE A 371 -23.70 4.85 19.03
N ALA A 372 -23.00 3.80 18.60
CA ALA A 372 -22.02 3.04 19.38
C ALA A 372 -20.80 2.69 18.49
N TYR A 373 -19.58 2.84 19.02
CA TYR A 373 -18.37 2.28 18.40
C TYR A 373 -18.32 0.75 18.56
N ASP A 374 -18.72 0.26 19.73
CA ASP A 374 -18.89 -1.16 20.04
C ASP A 374 -20.40 -1.40 20.25
N PRO A 375 -21.05 -2.31 19.50
CA PRO A 375 -22.48 -2.59 19.64
C PRO A 375 -22.95 -2.87 21.08
N ASN A 376 -22.05 -3.36 21.93
CA ASN A 376 -22.34 -3.66 23.32
C ASN A 376 -22.20 -2.44 24.28
N LYS A 377 -21.74 -1.28 23.75
CA LYS A 377 -21.47 -0.07 24.55
C LYS A 377 -22.04 1.15 23.86
N PRO A 378 -23.39 1.37 23.96
CA PRO A 378 -24.00 2.55 23.37
C PRO A 378 -23.38 3.82 23.95
N LEU A 379 -23.05 4.78 23.07
CA LEU A 379 -22.46 6.06 23.48
C LEU A 379 -23.46 7.21 23.37
N LEU A 380 -24.19 7.30 22.25
CA LEU A 380 -25.33 8.22 22.09
C LEU A 380 -26.59 7.38 22.00
N ASN A 381 -27.65 7.80 22.72
CA ASN A 381 -28.93 7.11 22.75
C ASN A 381 -30.06 8.13 22.61
N HIS A 382 -30.77 8.08 21.48
CA HIS A 382 -31.85 9.01 21.10
C HIS A 382 -31.47 10.49 21.29
N PHE A 383 -30.24 10.83 20.91
CA PHE A 383 -29.68 12.16 21.07
C PHE A 383 -30.37 13.17 20.14
N ASN A 384 -30.84 14.27 20.75
CA ASN A 384 -31.51 15.35 20.04
C ASN A 384 -30.81 16.69 20.33
N LEU A 385 -30.43 17.41 19.26
CA LEU A 385 -29.81 18.72 19.39
C LEU A 385 -30.15 19.56 18.14
N THR A 386 -30.59 20.78 18.36
CA THR A 386 -30.77 21.78 17.29
C THR A 386 -29.87 22.96 17.57
N ILE A 387 -29.08 23.33 16.56
CA ILE A 387 -28.20 24.50 16.52
C ILE A 387 -28.75 25.45 15.46
N LYS A 388 -29.07 26.67 15.90
CA LYS A 388 -29.69 27.69 15.03
C LYS A 388 -28.67 28.26 14.03
N PRO A 389 -29.12 28.84 12.91
CA PRO A 389 -28.24 29.57 12.01
C PRO A 389 -27.40 30.62 12.73
N GLY A 390 -26.09 30.60 12.52
CA GLY A 390 -25.14 31.54 13.10
C GLY A 390 -24.92 31.41 14.60
N GLU A 391 -25.53 30.41 15.27
CA GLU A 391 -25.38 30.19 16.71
C GLU A 391 -24.00 29.58 17.02
N LYS A 392 -23.35 30.07 18.08
CA LYS A 392 -22.09 29.55 18.63
C LYS A 392 -22.39 28.68 19.83
N VAL A 393 -22.20 27.36 19.67
CA VAL A 393 -22.52 26.35 20.70
C VAL A 393 -21.26 25.71 21.25
N GLY A 394 -21.11 25.75 22.58
CA GLY A 394 -20.03 25.06 23.30
C GLY A 394 -20.48 23.70 23.82
N LEU A 395 -19.76 22.63 23.46
CA LEU A 395 -19.93 21.28 23.99
C LEU A 395 -19.01 21.08 25.20
N ILE A 396 -19.60 20.84 26.39
CA ILE A 396 -18.88 20.65 27.63
C ILE A 396 -19.23 19.28 28.21
N GLY A 397 -18.32 18.67 28.93
CA GLY A 397 -18.54 17.38 29.57
C GLY A 397 -17.25 16.64 29.87
N ARG A 398 -17.34 15.60 30.68
CA ARG A 398 -16.20 14.75 31.04
C ARG A 398 -15.61 14.07 29.80
N SER A 399 -14.37 13.57 29.93
CA SER A 399 -13.80 12.70 28.91
C SER A 399 -14.70 11.48 28.69
N GLY A 400 -14.93 11.09 27.43
CA GLY A 400 -15.84 9.99 27.07
C GLY A 400 -17.34 10.35 27.06
N ALA A 401 -17.74 11.62 27.29
CA ALA A 401 -19.15 12.02 27.26
C ALA A 401 -19.77 12.05 25.83
N GLY A 402 -19.00 11.89 24.78
CA GLY A 402 -19.50 11.85 23.40
C GLY A 402 -19.26 13.12 22.57
N LYS A 403 -18.52 14.13 23.07
CA LYS A 403 -18.28 15.41 22.38
C LYS A 403 -17.65 15.22 20.99
N SER A 404 -16.51 14.56 20.92
CA SER A 404 -15.82 14.32 19.63
C SER A 404 -16.61 13.36 18.72
N THR A 405 -17.48 12.52 19.28
CA THR A 405 -18.37 11.65 18.51
C THR A 405 -19.43 12.44 17.76
N ILE A 406 -20.01 13.49 18.37
CA ILE A 406 -20.94 14.41 17.72
C ILE A 406 -20.27 15.07 16.50
N VAL A 407 -19.04 15.55 16.65
CA VAL A 407 -18.25 16.14 15.57
C VAL A 407 -17.96 15.10 14.46
N ASN A 408 -17.56 13.90 14.82
CA ASN A 408 -17.27 12.83 13.87
C ASN A 408 -18.50 12.38 13.08
N LEU A 409 -19.66 12.32 13.70
CA LEU A 409 -20.92 12.00 13.04
C LEU A 409 -21.36 13.12 12.10
N LEU A 410 -21.21 14.39 12.49
CA LEU A 410 -21.51 15.54 11.62
C LEU A 410 -20.63 15.57 10.38
N LEU A 411 -19.33 15.23 10.50
CA LEU A 411 -18.39 15.10 9.39
C LEU A 411 -18.56 13.81 8.58
N ARG A 412 -19.51 12.96 8.99
CA ARG A 412 -19.72 11.64 8.39
C ARG A 412 -18.42 10.82 8.30
N PHE A 413 -17.60 10.85 9.37
CA PHE A 413 -16.52 9.88 9.58
C PHE A 413 -17.04 8.55 10.11
N TYR A 414 -18.22 8.59 10.73
CA TYR A 414 -19.06 7.48 11.13
C TYR A 414 -20.51 7.78 10.75
N GLU A 415 -21.32 6.76 10.61
CA GLU A 415 -22.76 6.89 10.36
C GLU A 415 -23.56 6.45 11.61
N ALA A 416 -24.61 7.19 11.92
CA ALA A 416 -25.50 6.84 13.03
C ALA A 416 -26.23 5.53 12.73
N GLN A 417 -26.43 4.69 13.76
CA GLN A 417 -27.21 3.46 13.63
C GLN A 417 -28.71 3.79 13.51
N GLU A 418 -29.17 4.82 14.23
CA GLU A 418 -30.56 5.28 14.20
C GLU A 418 -30.62 6.81 14.17
N GLY A 419 -31.74 7.35 13.70
CA GLY A 419 -31.98 8.78 13.60
C GLY A 419 -31.41 9.41 12.34
N SER A 420 -31.31 10.74 12.32
CA SER A 420 -30.78 11.51 11.20
C SER A 420 -30.07 12.77 11.66
N ILE A 421 -29.09 13.18 10.87
CA ILE A 421 -28.37 14.46 11.04
C ILE A 421 -28.63 15.29 9.79
N THR A 422 -29.09 16.52 9.96
CA THR A 422 -29.41 17.40 8.84
C THR A 422 -28.71 18.76 8.97
N ILE A 423 -28.31 19.32 7.83
CA ILE A 423 -27.80 20.69 7.67
C ILE A 423 -28.74 21.41 6.71
N ASP A 424 -29.37 22.50 7.16
CA ASP A 424 -30.41 23.21 6.43
C ASP A 424 -31.50 22.28 5.86
N GLY A 425 -31.92 21.28 6.65
CA GLY A 425 -32.90 20.28 6.24
C GLY A 425 -32.38 19.17 5.34
N GLN A 426 -31.15 19.25 4.81
CA GLN A 426 -30.53 18.23 3.97
C GLN A 426 -29.86 17.18 4.84
N ASN A 427 -30.20 15.89 4.65
CA ASN A 427 -29.61 14.80 5.42
C ASN A 427 -28.15 14.56 4.96
N VAL A 428 -27.22 14.48 5.93
CA VAL A 428 -25.80 14.23 5.66
C VAL A 428 -25.52 12.88 4.94
N LEU A 429 -26.47 11.94 5.00
CA LEU A 429 -26.38 10.65 4.30
C LEU A 429 -26.79 10.75 2.82
N ASP A 430 -27.46 11.82 2.40
CA ASP A 430 -27.99 11.99 1.03
C ASP A 430 -27.11 12.93 0.20
N VAL A 431 -26.10 13.52 0.81
CA VAL A 431 -25.12 14.41 0.15
C VAL A 431 -23.76 13.74 0.00
N SER A 432 -22.93 14.21 -0.93
CA SER A 432 -21.58 13.67 -1.07
C SER A 432 -20.69 14.08 0.11
N GLN A 433 -19.83 13.16 0.56
CA GLN A 433 -18.87 13.43 1.65
C GLN A 433 -17.95 14.60 1.35
N GLU A 434 -17.55 14.76 0.07
CA GLU A 434 -16.70 15.86 -0.37
C GLU A 434 -17.43 17.20 -0.20
N SER A 435 -18.66 17.32 -0.68
CA SER A 435 -19.46 18.56 -0.54
C SER A 435 -19.75 18.87 0.93
N LEU A 436 -20.11 17.86 1.74
CA LEU A 436 -20.33 18.01 3.17
C LEU A 436 -19.09 18.58 3.88
N ARG A 437 -17.96 17.94 3.67
CA ARG A 437 -16.71 18.36 4.32
C ARG A 437 -16.16 19.66 3.77
N SER A 438 -16.48 20.05 2.54
CA SER A 438 -16.10 21.35 1.98
C SER A 438 -16.78 22.51 2.72
N GLN A 439 -18.02 22.32 3.19
CA GLN A 439 -18.81 23.31 3.90
C GLN A 439 -18.52 23.40 5.41
N ILE A 440 -17.62 22.57 5.93
CA ILE A 440 -17.30 22.54 7.35
C ILE A 440 -15.79 22.77 7.53
N GLY A 441 -15.41 23.80 8.28
CA GLY A 441 -14.05 24.05 8.75
C GLY A 441 -13.83 23.34 10.08
N LEU A 442 -12.72 22.60 10.24
CA LEU A 442 -12.37 21.94 11.50
C LEU A 442 -10.97 22.35 11.94
N VAL A 443 -10.88 22.92 13.15
CA VAL A 443 -9.60 23.09 13.87
C VAL A 443 -9.50 21.97 14.89
N THR A 444 -8.53 21.07 14.74
CA THR A 444 -8.34 19.93 15.61
C THR A 444 -7.36 20.24 16.74
N GLN A 445 -7.50 19.53 17.87
CA GLN A 445 -6.55 19.54 18.99
C GLN A 445 -5.15 19.14 18.51
N ASP A 446 -5.08 18.06 17.74
CA ASP A 446 -3.83 17.53 17.16
C ASP A 446 -3.57 18.18 15.80
N THR A 447 -2.66 19.15 15.76
CA THR A 447 -2.33 19.94 14.58
C THR A 447 -1.30 19.22 13.71
N SER A 448 -1.69 18.12 13.06
CA SER A 448 -0.84 17.43 12.10
C SER A 448 -0.70 18.23 10.80
N LEU A 449 0.54 18.47 10.40
CA LEU A 449 0.87 19.05 9.10
C LEU A 449 1.32 17.95 8.14
N LEU A 450 0.95 18.09 6.88
CA LEU A 450 1.45 17.24 5.81
C LEU A 450 2.94 17.51 5.59
N HIS A 451 3.72 16.47 5.31
CA HIS A 451 5.16 16.58 5.00
C HIS A 451 5.37 17.22 3.62
N ARG A 452 4.99 18.50 3.52
CA ARG A 452 5.03 19.32 2.31
C ARG A 452 5.48 20.74 2.68
N SER A 453 5.49 21.65 1.70
CA SER A 453 5.76 23.04 1.97
C SER A 453 4.73 23.68 2.92
N VAL A 454 5.10 24.78 3.58
CA VAL A 454 4.14 25.61 4.35
C VAL A 454 3.00 26.07 3.45
N ARG A 455 3.33 26.51 2.22
CA ARG A 455 2.37 26.87 1.17
C ARG A 455 1.34 25.76 0.97
N ASP A 456 1.78 24.53 0.64
CA ASP A 456 0.89 23.39 0.39
C ASP A 456 0.00 23.08 1.59
N ASN A 457 0.52 23.26 2.80
CA ASN A 457 -0.24 23.03 4.02
C ASN A 457 -1.38 24.05 4.19
N ILE A 458 -1.17 25.31 3.87
CA ILE A 458 -2.19 26.36 3.98
C ILE A 458 -3.20 26.26 2.83
N ILE A 459 -2.72 26.14 1.58
CA ILE A 459 -3.56 26.05 0.37
C ILE A 459 -4.42 24.77 0.38
N TYR A 460 -4.04 23.74 1.14
CA TYR A 460 -4.83 22.52 1.27
C TYR A 460 -6.28 22.79 1.71
N GLY A 461 -6.55 23.88 2.43
CA GLY A 461 -7.90 24.31 2.79
C GLY A 461 -8.76 24.73 1.59
N ARG A 462 -8.14 25.38 0.58
CA ARG A 462 -8.77 25.81 -0.67
C ARG A 462 -7.71 25.80 -1.79
N PRO A 463 -7.60 24.69 -2.56
CA PRO A 463 -6.55 24.54 -3.60
C PRO A 463 -6.58 25.58 -4.72
N THR A 464 -7.72 26.25 -4.93
CA THR A 464 -7.91 27.29 -5.95
C THR A 464 -7.54 28.71 -5.47
N ALA A 465 -7.10 28.85 -4.20
CA ALA A 465 -6.77 30.14 -3.62
C ALA A 465 -5.50 30.74 -4.25
N THR A 466 -5.48 32.06 -4.36
CA THR A 466 -4.31 32.81 -4.80
C THR A 466 -3.27 32.92 -3.70
N ASP A 467 -2.03 33.26 -4.06
CA ASP A 467 -0.97 33.51 -3.09
C ASP A 467 -1.29 34.67 -2.14
N GLU A 468 -1.99 35.67 -2.62
CA GLU A 468 -2.43 36.80 -1.80
C GLU A 468 -3.45 36.39 -0.76
N GLU A 469 -4.44 35.57 -1.13
CA GLU A 469 -5.43 35.02 -0.19
C GLU A 469 -4.76 34.13 0.85
N MET A 470 -3.79 33.30 0.44
CA MET A 470 -3.01 32.45 1.34
C MET A 470 -2.20 33.27 2.36
N ILE A 471 -1.51 34.32 1.90
CA ILE A 471 -0.73 35.21 2.77
C ILE A 471 -1.67 35.95 3.74
N ASN A 472 -2.82 36.41 3.29
CA ASN A 472 -3.82 37.03 4.14
C ASN A 472 -4.35 36.07 5.22
N ALA A 473 -4.62 34.82 4.85
CA ALA A 473 -5.00 33.80 5.83
C ALA A 473 -3.88 33.54 6.85
N ALA A 474 -2.62 33.50 6.40
CA ALA A 474 -1.47 33.36 7.28
C ALA A 474 -1.30 34.56 8.23
N LYS A 475 -1.56 35.79 7.74
CA LYS A 475 -1.54 37.00 8.58
C LYS A 475 -2.63 36.95 9.65
N ARG A 476 -3.86 36.62 9.27
CA ARG A 476 -4.99 36.49 10.20
C ARG A 476 -4.76 35.41 11.27
N ALA A 477 -4.00 34.37 10.94
CA ALA A 477 -3.61 33.30 11.86
C ALA A 477 -2.32 33.59 12.63
N GLU A 478 -1.80 34.83 12.62
CA GLU A 478 -0.54 35.21 13.25
C GLU A 478 0.65 34.33 12.84
N ALA A 479 0.60 33.77 11.63
CA ALA A 479 1.64 32.90 11.11
C ALA A 479 2.63 33.63 10.18
N ALA A 480 2.25 34.78 9.64
CA ALA A 480 3.07 35.53 8.68
C ALA A 480 4.39 36.05 9.27
N ASP A 481 4.45 36.27 10.58
CA ASP A 481 5.63 36.83 11.25
C ASP A 481 6.81 35.87 11.31
N PHE A 482 6.56 34.57 11.47
CA PHE A 482 7.65 33.57 11.59
C PHE A 482 7.93 32.81 10.28
N ILE A 483 6.93 32.68 9.38
CA ILE A 483 7.09 31.91 8.14
C ILE A 483 8.30 32.39 7.32
N PRO A 484 8.56 33.70 7.09
CA PRO A 484 9.68 34.15 6.28
C PRO A 484 11.06 33.69 6.78
N TYR A 485 11.19 33.41 8.06
CA TYR A 485 12.44 32.96 8.70
C TYR A 485 12.64 31.46 8.69
N LEU A 486 11.66 30.69 8.22
CA LEU A 486 11.76 29.24 8.09
C LEU A 486 12.75 28.89 6.98
N SER A 487 13.61 27.88 7.24
CA SER A 487 14.50 27.30 6.25
C SER A 487 14.64 25.82 6.51
N ASP A 488 14.49 25.00 5.48
CA ASP A 488 14.69 23.55 5.59
C ASP A 488 16.14 23.12 5.23
N ALA A 489 16.44 21.84 5.42
CA ALA A 489 17.76 21.27 5.15
C ALA A 489 18.18 21.32 3.66
N GLN A 490 17.24 21.57 2.74
CA GLN A 490 17.51 21.72 1.31
C GLN A 490 17.65 23.19 0.88
N GLY A 491 17.61 24.13 1.84
CA GLY A 491 17.76 25.57 1.60
C GLY A 491 16.51 26.27 1.10
N ARG A 492 15.33 25.61 1.06
CA ARG A 492 14.06 26.26 0.74
C ARG A 492 13.63 27.13 1.91
N LYS A 493 13.08 28.32 1.63
CA LYS A 493 12.80 29.32 2.64
C LYS A 493 11.32 29.75 2.64
N GLY A 494 10.86 30.26 3.78
CA GLY A 494 9.55 30.87 3.92
C GLY A 494 8.42 29.88 3.64
N TYR A 495 7.49 30.29 2.79
CA TYR A 495 6.34 29.46 2.38
C TYR A 495 6.73 28.21 1.61
N ASP A 496 7.90 28.17 0.97
CA ASP A 496 8.39 27.01 0.23
C ASP A 496 9.18 26.04 1.11
N ALA A 497 9.49 26.40 2.36
CA ALA A 497 10.14 25.51 3.32
C ALA A 497 9.24 24.31 3.63
N HIS A 498 9.78 23.10 3.55
CA HIS A 498 9.04 21.88 3.87
C HIS A 498 9.01 21.64 5.38
N VAL A 499 7.86 21.22 5.89
CA VAL A 499 7.63 20.87 7.29
C VAL A 499 7.49 19.35 7.43
N GLY A 500 7.79 18.79 8.63
CA GLY A 500 7.66 17.35 8.90
C GLY A 500 8.92 16.75 9.52
N GLU A 501 9.01 15.40 9.61
CA GLU A 501 10.07 14.68 10.34
C GLU A 501 11.51 15.08 9.94
N ARG A 502 11.74 15.46 8.67
CA ARG A 502 13.04 15.90 8.14
C ARG A 502 13.03 17.34 7.63
N GLY A 503 11.94 18.06 7.86
CA GLY A 503 11.80 19.46 7.49
C GLY A 503 12.11 20.41 8.64
N VAL A 504 11.55 21.61 8.55
CA VAL A 504 11.67 22.62 9.61
C VAL A 504 11.05 22.10 10.89
N LYS A 505 11.77 22.22 12.00
CA LYS A 505 11.23 21.95 13.34
C LYS A 505 10.36 23.14 13.77
N LEU A 506 9.06 22.98 13.65
CA LEU A 506 8.11 23.96 14.14
C LEU A 506 7.78 23.71 15.62
N SER A 507 7.59 24.78 16.39
CA SER A 507 7.00 24.68 17.73
C SER A 507 5.53 24.21 17.65
N GLY A 508 4.95 23.76 18.78
CA GLY A 508 3.55 23.40 18.85
C GLY A 508 2.64 24.54 18.37
N GLY A 509 2.91 25.77 18.87
CA GLY A 509 2.17 26.96 18.48
C GLY A 509 2.33 27.34 17.01
N GLN A 510 3.53 27.17 16.43
CA GLN A 510 3.73 27.43 15.00
C GLN A 510 2.94 26.46 14.12
N ARG A 511 2.94 25.15 14.47
CA ARG A 511 2.11 24.16 13.77
C ARG A 511 0.63 24.53 13.83
N GLN A 512 0.16 24.92 15.00
CA GLN A 512 -1.22 25.29 15.23
C GLN A 512 -1.64 26.50 14.41
N ARG A 513 -0.81 27.55 14.35
CA ARG A 513 -1.08 28.75 13.52
C ARG A 513 -1.14 28.43 12.02
N ILE A 514 -0.30 27.54 11.50
CA ILE A 514 -0.39 27.07 10.12
C ILE A 514 -1.70 26.29 9.89
N ALA A 515 -2.11 25.44 10.84
CA ALA A 515 -3.37 24.71 10.75
C ALA A 515 -4.59 25.65 10.82
N ILE A 516 -4.56 26.69 11.65
CA ILE A 516 -5.59 27.73 11.70
C ILE A 516 -5.64 28.50 10.39
N ALA A 517 -4.50 28.90 9.81
CA ALA A 517 -4.43 29.57 8.51
C ALA A 517 -5.10 28.74 7.40
N ARG A 518 -4.92 27.41 7.42
CA ARG A 518 -5.61 26.46 6.51
C ARG A 518 -7.12 26.56 6.61
N VAL A 519 -7.65 26.60 7.84
CA VAL A 519 -9.10 26.67 8.07
C VAL A 519 -9.64 28.06 7.74
N MET A 520 -8.90 29.13 8.04
CA MET A 520 -9.25 30.50 7.66
C MET A 520 -9.31 30.67 6.13
N LEU A 521 -8.37 30.08 5.40
CA LEU A 521 -8.37 30.10 3.94
C LEU A 521 -9.55 29.34 3.34
N LYS A 522 -9.98 28.26 3.98
CA LYS A 522 -11.15 27.47 3.57
C LYS A 522 -12.44 28.28 3.66
N ASP A 523 -12.58 29.10 4.68
CA ASP A 523 -13.69 30.03 4.93
C ASP A 523 -15.08 29.37 4.86
N ALA A 524 -15.24 28.20 5.46
CA ALA A 524 -16.47 27.43 5.47
C ALA A 524 -17.57 28.09 6.35
N PRO A 525 -18.88 27.93 5.99
CA PRO A 525 -20.01 28.52 6.75
C PRO A 525 -20.24 27.86 8.11
N ILE A 526 -19.81 26.61 8.30
CA ILE A 526 -19.87 25.89 9.56
C ILE A 526 -18.46 25.69 10.08
N LEU A 527 -18.23 25.99 11.37
CA LEU A 527 -16.93 25.89 12.01
C LEU A 527 -16.99 24.94 13.22
N LEU A 528 -16.06 23.99 13.24
CA LEU A 528 -15.86 23.09 14.36
C LEU A 528 -14.50 23.41 15.00
N LEU A 529 -14.50 23.62 16.33
CA LEU A 529 -13.29 23.90 17.10
C LEU A 529 -13.11 22.83 18.16
N ASP A 530 -11.98 22.12 18.12
CA ASP A 530 -11.62 21.11 19.12
C ASP A 530 -10.30 21.54 19.80
N GLU A 531 -10.39 22.13 21.00
CA GLU A 531 -9.25 22.66 21.77
C GLU A 531 -8.24 23.51 20.98
N ALA A 532 -8.72 24.44 20.17
CA ALA A 532 -7.92 25.17 19.19
C ALA A 532 -6.72 25.99 19.73
N THR A 533 -6.52 26.09 21.07
CA THR A 533 -5.47 26.96 21.67
C THR A 533 -4.58 26.24 22.69
N SER A 534 -4.65 24.92 22.85
CA SER A 534 -4.03 24.16 23.94
C SER A 534 -2.48 24.18 24.01
N ALA A 535 -1.79 24.56 22.93
CA ALA A 535 -0.32 24.47 22.79
C ALA A 535 0.38 25.84 22.59
N LEU A 536 -0.25 26.94 23.02
CA LEU A 536 0.21 28.30 22.76
C LEU A 536 0.78 29.00 23.99
N ASP A 537 1.78 29.85 23.79
CA ASP A 537 2.28 30.79 24.78
C ASP A 537 1.22 31.90 25.02
N SER A 538 1.15 32.45 26.24
CA SER A 538 0.06 33.34 26.67
C SER A 538 -0.14 34.58 25.78
N GLU A 539 0.94 35.20 25.29
CA GLU A 539 0.83 36.37 24.38
C GLU A 539 0.27 36.00 23.01
N VAL A 540 0.73 34.88 22.45
CA VAL A 540 0.26 34.36 21.15
C VAL A 540 -1.18 33.82 21.28
N GLU A 541 -1.55 33.30 22.43
CA GLU A 541 -2.91 32.81 22.70
C GLU A 541 -3.96 33.91 22.53
N VAL A 542 -3.70 35.13 23.08
CA VAL A 542 -4.63 36.27 22.98
C VAL A 542 -4.84 36.67 21.52
N ALA A 543 -3.76 36.83 20.74
CA ALA A 543 -3.85 37.20 19.34
C ALA A 543 -4.57 36.16 18.48
N ILE A 544 -4.38 34.86 18.77
CA ILE A 544 -5.09 33.78 18.10
C ILE A 544 -6.56 33.73 18.51
N GLN A 545 -6.84 33.97 19.78
CA GLN A 545 -8.25 34.03 20.25
C GLN A 545 -9.02 35.13 19.53
N GLU A 546 -8.48 36.35 19.40
CA GLU A 546 -9.06 37.43 18.61
C GLU A 546 -9.27 37.03 17.14
N SER A 547 -8.34 36.29 16.58
CA SER A 547 -8.43 35.80 15.20
C SER A 547 -9.49 34.70 15.05
N LEU A 548 -9.64 33.82 16.05
CA LEU A 548 -10.71 32.82 16.10
C LEU A 548 -12.08 33.48 16.29
N ASP A 549 -12.20 34.51 17.14
CA ASP A 549 -13.43 35.24 17.36
C ASP A 549 -13.92 35.92 16.05
N LYS A 550 -13.02 36.56 15.31
CA LYS A 550 -13.30 37.09 13.97
C LYS A 550 -13.69 35.99 12.95
N MET A 551 -13.07 34.82 13.04
CA MET A 551 -13.40 33.69 12.17
C MET A 551 -14.80 33.12 12.46
N MET A 552 -15.27 33.21 13.70
CA MET A 552 -16.58 32.75 14.13
C MET A 552 -17.73 33.71 13.76
N GLU A 553 -17.44 34.94 13.33
CA GLU A 553 -18.45 35.90 12.96
C GLU A 553 -19.29 35.42 11.76
N ASN A 554 -20.59 35.53 11.87
CA ASN A 554 -21.57 35.12 10.85
C ASN A 554 -21.50 33.63 10.46
N LYS A 555 -21.00 32.75 11.33
CA LYS A 555 -20.91 31.30 11.09
C LYS A 555 -21.63 30.54 12.17
N THR A 556 -22.12 29.35 11.83
CA THR A 556 -22.58 28.39 12.83
C THR A 556 -21.36 27.68 13.41
N VAL A 557 -21.21 27.72 14.73
CA VAL A 557 -20.01 27.22 15.42
C VAL A 557 -20.36 26.13 16.42
N ILE A 558 -19.61 25.03 16.40
CA ILE A 558 -19.59 24.03 17.47
C ILE A 558 -18.17 24.00 18.03
N ALA A 559 -18.01 24.34 19.30
CA ALA A 559 -16.73 24.31 19.98
C ALA A 559 -16.73 23.24 21.09
N ILE A 560 -15.75 22.31 21.06
CA ILE A 560 -15.46 21.48 22.23
C ILE A 560 -14.64 22.34 23.19
N ALA A 561 -15.28 22.82 24.22
CA ALA A 561 -14.71 23.83 25.09
C ALA A 561 -14.03 23.17 26.29
N HIS A 562 -12.71 23.38 26.38
CA HIS A 562 -11.91 22.99 27.55
C HIS A 562 -11.25 24.21 28.22
N ARG A 563 -11.31 25.40 27.60
CA ARG A 563 -10.77 26.64 28.16
C ARG A 563 -11.87 27.66 28.46
N LEU A 564 -11.65 28.43 29.55
CA LEU A 564 -12.59 29.44 30.04
C LEU A 564 -12.87 30.53 28.98
N SER A 565 -11.84 30.96 28.22
CA SER A 565 -11.95 31.96 27.16
C SER A 565 -12.87 31.49 26.01
N THR A 566 -12.76 30.24 25.62
CA THR A 566 -13.63 29.65 24.57
C THR A 566 -15.07 29.55 25.05
N ILE A 567 -15.29 29.18 26.31
CA ILE A 567 -16.63 29.09 26.89
C ILE A 567 -17.34 30.44 26.93
N ALA A 568 -16.60 31.51 27.26
CA ALA A 568 -17.17 32.86 27.38
C ALA A 568 -17.62 33.45 26.04
N ALA A 569 -17.08 32.96 24.92
CA ALA A 569 -17.40 33.42 23.55
C ALA A 569 -18.63 32.69 22.95
N MET A 570 -19.23 31.71 23.64
CA MET A 570 -20.36 30.91 23.14
C MET A 570 -21.70 31.50 23.52
N ASP A 571 -22.65 31.47 22.58
CA ASP A 571 -24.05 31.93 22.84
C ASP A 571 -24.80 30.95 23.75
N ARG A 572 -24.53 29.64 23.60
CA ARG A 572 -25.15 28.58 24.38
C ARG A 572 -24.17 27.45 24.66
N LEU A 573 -24.24 26.89 25.82
CA LEU A 573 -23.45 25.75 26.27
C LEU A 573 -24.36 24.52 26.40
N ILE A 574 -23.85 23.39 25.93
CA ILE A 574 -24.48 22.06 26.01
C ILE A 574 -23.60 21.18 26.89
N VAL A 575 -24.11 20.77 28.02
CA VAL A 575 -23.39 19.89 28.95
C VAL A 575 -23.81 18.46 28.70
N LEU A 576 -22.80 17.65 28.38
CA LEU A 576 -22.95 16.24 28.02
C LEU A 576 -22.46 15.37 29.18
N ASP A 577 -23.25 14.38 29.56
CA ASP A 577 -22.82 13.28 30.42
C ASP A 577 -23.37 11.97 29.86
N LYS A 578 -22.50 10.96 29.70
CA LYS A 578 -22.84 9.61 29.19
C LYS A 578 -23.70 9.64 27.92
N GLY A 579 -23.36 10.54 26.99
CA GLY A 579 -24.01 10.64 25.69
C GLY A 579 -25.36 11.33 25.66
N GLN A 580 -25.77 11.97 26.76
CA GLN A 580 -27.02 12.72 26.88
C GLN A 580 -26.77 14.18 27.24
N ILE A 581 -27.65 15.07 26.81
CA ILE A 581 -27.66 16.46 27.25
C ILE A 581 -28.28 16.51 28.63
N VAL A 582 -27.48 16.90 29.63
CA VAL A 582 -27.96 17.01 31.05
C VAL A 582 -28.27 18.45 31.41
N GLU A 583 -27.57 19.42 30.83
CA GLU A 583 -27.81 20.85 31.06
C GLU A 583 -27.59 21.61 29.75
N GLN A 584 -28.33 22.70 29.55
CA GLN A 584 -28.12 23.63 28.46
C GLN A 584 -28.55 25.05 28.85
N GLY A 585 -27.81 26.04 28.38
CA GLY A 585 -28.10 27.45 28.69
C GLY A 585 -26.87 28.33 28.43
N THR A 586 -26.96 29.59 28.77
CA THR A 586 -25.82 30.52 28.77
C THR A 586 -24.88 30.20 29.94
N HIS A 587 -23.67 30.74 29.89
CA HIS A 587 -22.70 30.60 30.99
C HIS A 587 -23.27 31.01 32.35
N ALA A 588 -23.96 32.17 32.43
CA ALA A 588 -24.54 32.69 33.66
C ALA A 588 -25.66 31.78 34.20
N GLU A 589 -26.60 31.37 33.34
CA GLU A 589 -27.71 30.48 33.72
C GLU A 589 -27.22 29.15 34.28
N LEU A 590 -26.17 28.55 33.65
CA LEU A 590 -25.63 27.25 34.09
C LEU A 590 -24.84 27.34 35.41
N LEU A 591 -24.22 28.50 35.70
CA LEU A 591 -23.60 28.74 37.02
C LEU A 591 -24.63 28.85 38.11
N GLU A 592 -25.75 29.56 37.88
CA GLU A 592 -26.87 29.71 38.85
C GLU A 592 -27.55 28.36 39.17
N GLN A 593 -27.64 27.45 38.17
CA GLN A 593 -28.22 26.13 38.35
C GLN A 593 -27.42 25.23 39.30
N ASN A 594 -26.16 25.57 39.62
CA ASN A 594 -25.27 24.79 40.49
C ASN A 594 -25.16 23.29 40.13
N GLY A 595 -25.31 22.96 38.85
CA GLY A 595 -25.30 21.61 38.28
C GLY A 595 -23.91 21.04 38.00
N LEU A 596 -23.83 20.17 36.99
CA LEU A 596 -22.58 19.57 36.56
C LEU A 596 -21.60 20.62 35.97
N TYR A 597 -22.14 21.60 35.21
CA TYR A 597 -21.36 22.70 34.66
C TYR A 597 -20.68 23.53 35.76
N ALA A 598 -21.43 23.98 36.76
CA ALA A 598 -20.88 24.79 37.85
C ALA A 598 -19.77 24.06 38.62
N ARG A 599 -19.91 22.74 38.82
CA ARG A 599 -18.85 21.91 39.42
C ARG A 599 -17.61 21.81 38.56
N LEU A 600 -17.75 21.58 37.24
CA LEU A 600 -16.62 21.53 36.30
C LEU A 600 -15.91 22.89 36.22
N TRP A 601 -16.67 23.98 36.19
CA TRP A 601 -16.16 25.33 36.20
C TRP A 601 -15.34 25.64 37.45
N LYS A 602 -15.87 25.30 38.63
CA LYS A 602 -15.18 25.51 39.92
C LYS A 602 -13.87 24.76 40.02
N HIS A 603 -13.80 23.56 39.44
CA HIS A 603 -12.55 22.80 39.39
C HIS A 603 -11.49 23.42 38.43
N GLN A 604 -11.92 24.07 37.37
CA GLN A 604 -11.02 24.73 36.44
C GLN A 604 -10.59 26.13 36.88
N SER A 605 -11.50 26.89 37.49
CA SER A 605 -11.24 28.25 37.99
C SER A 605 -10.59 28.27 39.38
N GLY A 606 -10.81 27.24 40.18
CA GLY A 606 -10.29 27.15 41.55
C GLY A 606 -8.75 27.01 41.67
N GLY A 607 -8.06 26.66 40.59
CA GLY A 607 -6.60 26.69 40.52
C GLY A 607 -5.99 28.11 40.33
N PHE A 608 -6.82 29.09 39.95
CA PHE A 608 -6.40 30.49 39.77
C PHE A 608 -6.83 31.45 40.89
N LEU A 609 -7.69 31.03 41.79
CA LEU A 609 -8.26 31.90 42.84
C LEU A 609 -7.75 31.61 44.26
N SER A 610 -6.77 30.69 44.44
CA SER A 610 -6.24 30.38 45.78
C SER A 610 -4.99 31.20 46.18
N GLU A 611 -4.59 32.24 45.45
CA GLU A 611 -3.42 33.09 45.81
C GLU A 611 -3.76 34.53 46.23
N HIS A 612 -5.04 34.92 46.38
CA HIS A 612 -5.35 36.23 46.91
C HIS A 612 -6.52 36.16 47.92
N VAL A 613 -6.26 35.57 49.08
CA VAL A 613 -6.91 35.97 50.37
C VAL A 613 -5.90 35.67 51.51
N GLU A 614 -5.02 36.62 51.75
CA GLU A 614 -4.65 37.23 53.02
C GLU A 614 -3.80 38.47 52.78
#